data_e3f0df501af8e4b99913a45cd4e0a254
#
_entry.id   e3f0df501af8e4b99913a45cd4e0a254
#
_cell.length_a   1.000
_cell.length_b   1.000
_cell.length_c   1.000
_cell.angle_alpha   90.00
_cell.angle_beta   90.00
_cell.angle_gamma   90.00
#
_symmetry.space_group_name_H-M   'P 1'
#
loop_
_entity.id
_entity.type
_entity.pdbx_description
1 polymer ?
#
loop_
_entity_poly.entity_id
_entity_poly.type
_entity_poly.pdbx_seq_one_letter_code
_entity_poly.pdbx_strand_id
1 'polypeptide(L)'
;MAEYIYTMRKTRKAHGDKVILDDVTLSFLPGAKIGVVGPNGAGKSTVLKIMAGLEQPSNGDAFLSPGFSVGILMQEPLLDESKTVLENVQAGAAEIMGKLKRFNEVAELMATDYSDALMDEMGKLQEDLDHANAWDLDAQLEQAMDALGCPPGDWPVVNLSGGEKRRVALCKLLIEAPDLLLLDEPTNHLDAESVNWLEQHLSKYAGAVVAVTHDRYFLNNVAEWILELDRGRAIPYEGNYSTYLDKKAARLKVEGRKDEKRAKRLKEELEWVRSNAKGRQTKSKARLARYEEMAAEADKMRKLDFEEIQIPPGPRLGSIVVEVENLSKAFGDKVLIDDLSFTLPRNGIVGVIGPNGAGKTTLFKMIQGLETPDSGAIKVGDTVKISYVDQSRANIDPKKTLWAVVSDELDYINVGQVEMPSRAYVSAFGFKGPDQQKPAGVLSGGERNRLNLALTLKEGGNLLLLDEPTNDLDVETLSSLENALLEFPGAAVVISHDRWFLDRVATHILAYEGESKWYWFEGNFESYEKNKVERLGADAARPHRATYKKLTRG
;
A
#
# COMPACT_ATOMS: atom_id res chain seq x y z
N MET A 1 -36.97 0.68 0.53
CA MET A 1 -35.95 0.04 1.40
C MET A 1 -34.62 0.28 0.70
N ALA A 2 -33.58 0.75 1.39
CA ALA A 2 -32.27 0.87 0.76
C ALA A 2 -31.82 -0.54 0.34
N GLU A 3 -31.62 -0.75 -0.95
CA GLU A 3 -31.18 -2.02 -1.51
C GLU A 3 -29.67 -2.06 -1.34
N TYR A 4 -29.16 -3.01 -0.53
CA TYR A 4 -27.72 -3.17 -0.32
C TYR A 4 -27.12 -3.89 -1.52
N ILE A 5 -25.95 -3.45 -1.98
CA ILE A 5 -25.24 -4.11 -3.07
C ILE A 5 -24.62 -5.43 -2.61
N TYR A 6 -24.09 -5.48 -1.39
CA TYR A 6 -23.49 -6.66 -0.80
C TYR A 6 -23.87 -6.82 0.67
N THR A 7 -24.09 -8.05 1.11
CA THR A 7 -24.47 -8.34 2.50
C THR A 7 -23.68 -9.52 3.06
N MET A 8 -23.12 -9.32 4.26
CA MET A 8 -22.55 -10.37 5.12
C MET A 8 -23.43 -10.55 6.34
N ARG A 9 -23.79 -11.79 6.68
CA ARG A 9 -24.61 -12.13 7.86
C ARG A 9 -23.91 -13.19 8.68
N LYS A 10 -23.50 -12.83 9.91
CA LYS A 10 -22.80 -13.73 10.83
C LYS A 10 -21.67 -14.50 10.15
N THR A 11 -20.97 -13.81 9.26
CA THR A 11 -19.93 -14.39 8.42
C THR A 11 -18.73 -14.72 9.28
N ARG A 12 -18.32 -15.99 9.25
CA ARG A 12 -17.11 -16.50 9.90
C ARG A 12 -16.19 -17.11 8.86
N LYS A 13 -14.90 -16.84 8.97
CA LYS A 13 -13.86 -17.47 8.16
C LYS A 13 -12.68 -17.85 9.02
N ALA A 14 -12.23 -19.11 8.88
CA ALA A 14 -11.04 -19.61 9.53
C ALA A 14 -10.16 -20.36 8.52
N HIS A 15 -8.86 -20.28 8.70
CA HIS A 15 -7.86 -21.09 8.00
C HIS A 15 -7.14 -21.95 9.05
N GLY A 16 -7.50 -23.24 9.13
CA GLY A 16 -7.08 -24.10 10.20
C GLY A 16 -7.54 -23.53 11.55
N ASP A 17 -6.62 -23.38 12.49
CA ASP A 17 -6.91 -22.84 13.84
C ASP A 17 -6.97 -21.31 13.89
N LYS A 18 -6.58 -20.62 12.81
CA LYS A 18 -6.57 -19.16 12.75
C LYS A 18 -7.93 -18.63 12.29
N VAL A 19 -8.65 -17.97 13.20
CA VAL A 19 -9.89 -17.25 12.88
C VAL A 19 -9.54 -15.92 12.24
N ILE A 20 -10.07 -15.69 11.04
CA ILE A 20 -9.87 -14.46 10.23
C ILE A 20 -11.05 -13.51 10.43
N LEU A 21 -12.28 -14.02 10.35
CA LEU A 21 -13.52 -13.29 10.61
C LEU A 21 -14.35 -14.08 11.62
N ASP A 22 -14.94 -13.40 12.59
CA ASP A 22 -15.75 -14.00 13.64
C ASP A 22 -17.06 -13.24 13.80
N ASP A 23 -18.16 -13.87 13.38
CA ASP A 23 -19.54 -13.35 13.48
C ASP A 23 -19.72 -11.93 12.88
N VAL A 24 -19.18 -11.68 11.70
CA VAL A 24 -19.22 -10.37 11.04
C VAL A 24 -20.56 -10.20 10.32
N THR A 25 -21.28 -9.12 10.64
CA THR A 25 -22.51 -8.71 9.95
C THR A 25 -22.34 -7.29 9.43
N LEU A 26 -22.34 -7.14 8.10
CA LEU A 26 -22.13 -5.87 7.37
C LEU A 26 -23.06 -5.82 6.17
N SER A 27 -23.48 -4.59 5.83
CA SER A 27 -24.24 -4.32 4.60
C SER A 27 -23.62 -3.13 3.89
N PHE A 28 -23.39 -3.26 2.60
CA PHE A 28 -22.71 -2.28 1.77
C PHE A 28 -23.75 -1.58 0.88
N LEU A 29 -23.69 -0.26 0.84
CA LEU A 29 -24.58 0.56 0.00
C LEU A 29 -24.02 0.71 -1.41
N PRO A 30 -24.88 0.79 -2.45
CA PRO A 30 -24.47 1.19 -3.78
C PRO A 30 -23.76 2.55 -3.76
N GLY A 31 -22.71 2.70 -4.55
CA GLY A 31 -21.94 3.94 -4.65
C GLY A 31 -20.99 4.24 -3.48
N ALA A 32 -21.05 3.50 -2.37
CA ALA A 32 -20.22 3.76 -1.20
C ALA A 32 -18.72 3.56 -1.48
N LYS A 33 -17.87 4.42 -0.93
CA LYS A 33 -16.41 4.37 -1.03
C LYS A 33 -15.83 3.92 0.32
N ILE A 34 -15.31 2.69 0.37
CA ILE A 34 -14.93 2.04 1.62
C ILE A 34 -13.45 1.66 1.57
N GLY A 35 -12.67 2.22 2.50
CA GLY A 35 -11.28 1.82 2.74
C GLY A 35 -11.21 0.72 3.80
N VAL A 36 -10.52 -0.37 3.53
CA VAL A 36 -10.32 -1.48 4.49
C VAL A 36 -8.92 -1.39 5.08
N VAL A 37 -8.84 -1.25 6.38
CA VAL A 37 -7.58 -1.12 7.13
C VAL A 37 -7.44 -2.20 8.19
N GLY A 38 -6.22 -2.46 8.63
CA GLY A 38 -5.92 -3.45 9.67
C GLY A 38 -4.50 -3.99 9.53
N PRO A 39 -3.98 -4.66 10.57
CA PRO A 39 -2.63 -5.21 10.55
C PRO A 39 -2.47 -6.29 9.45
N ASN A 40 -1.22 -6.56 9.09
CA ASN A 40 -0.92 -7.62 8.14
C ASN A 40 -1.37 -8.97 8.68
N GLY A 41 -2.03 -9.76 7.83
CA GLY A 41 -2.62 -11.04 8.22
C GLY A 41 -3.94 -10.94 8.99
N ALA A 42 -4.56 -9.75 9.09
CA ALA A 42 -5.91 -9.56 9.65
C ALA A 42 -7.04 -10.10 8.77
N GLY A 43 -6.75 -10.46 7.51
CA GLY A 43 -7.72 -11.04 6.59
C GLY A 43 -8.31 -10.05 5.58
N LYS A 44 -7.66 -8.91 5.34
CA LYS A 44 -8.13 -7.89 4.39
C LYS A 44 -8.40 -8.49 3.00
N SER A 45 -7.42 -9.15 2.40
CA SER A 45 -7.58 -9.80 1.09
C SER A 45 -8.59 -10.97 1.12
N THR A 46 -8.73 -11.66 2.27
CA THR A 46 -9.75 -12.72 2.43
C THR A 46 -11.16 -12.14 2.36
N VAL A 47 -11.40 -10.97 2.97
CA VAL A 47 -12.70 -10.27 2.86
C VAL A 47 -13.00 -9.95 1.39
N LEU A 48 -12.03 -9.38 0.64
CA LEU A 48 -12.23 -9.09 -0.79
C LEU A 48 -12.51 -10.37 -1.59
N LYS A 49 -11.80 -11.47 -1.33
CA LYS A 49 -12.03 -12.76 -2.01
C LYS A 49 -13.41 -13.35 -1.71
N ILE A 50 -13.89 -13.21 -0.47
CA ILE A 50 -15.26 -13.61 -0.11
C ILE A 50 -16.26 -12.73 -0.87
N MET A 51 -16.05 -11.41 -0.92
CA MET A 51 -16.92 -10.48 -1.62
C MET A 51 -16.94 -10.73 -3.14
N ALA A 52 -15.82 -11.16 -3.72
CA ALA A 52 -15.73 -11.55 -5.13
C ALA A 52 -16.29 -12.96 -5.43
N GLY A 53 -16.72 -13.71 -4.40
CA GLY A 53 -17.18 -15.09 -4.56
C GLY A 53 -16.07 -16.12 -4.82
N LEU A 54 -14.79 -15.71 -4.70
CA LEU A 54 -13.63 -16.58 -4.91
C LEU A 54 -13.36 -17.48 -3.70
N GLU A 55 -13.79 -17.06 -2.52
CA GLU A 55 -13.74 -17.85 -1.30
C GLU A 55 -15.11 -17.89 -0.62
N GLN A 56 -15.47 -19.07 -0.06
CA GLN A 56 -16.68 -19.20 0.72
C GLN A 56 -16.40 -18.95 2.21
N PRO A 57 -17.32 -18.33 2.95
CA PRO A 57 -17.23 -18.27 4.41
C PRO A 57 -17.26 -19.68 5.00
N SER A 58 -16.63 -19.87 6.17
CA SER A 58 -16.70 -21.13 6.91
C SER A 58 -18.06 -21.34 7.59
N ASN A 59 -18.74 -20.24 7.93
CA ASN A 59 -20.09 -20.20 8.49
C ASN A 59 -20.74 -18.84 8.23
N GLY A 60 -22.08 -18.76 8.26
CA GLY A 60 -22.84 -17.55 7.90
C GLY A 60 -22.96 -17.37 6.40
N ASP A 61 -23.53 -16.25 6.00
CA ASP A 61 -23.83 -15.93 4.60
C ASP A 61 -23.08 -14.69 4.14
N ALA A 62 -22.65 -14.70 2.87
CA ALA A 62 -22.04 -13.55 2.22
C ALA A 62 -22.44 -13.59 0.73
N PHE A 63 -23.14 -12.57 0.25
CA PHE A 63 -23.69 -12.58 -1.10
C PHE A 63 -23.82 -11.19 -1.73
N LEU A 64 -23.63 -11.14 -3.04
CA LEU A 64 -23.93 -10.01 -3.89
C LEU A 64 -25.45 -10.01 -4.19
N SER A 65 -26.08 -8.85 -4.17
CA SER A 65 -27.49 -8.73 -4.50
C SER A 65 -27.73 -9.00 -6.00
N PRO A 66 -28.87 -9.64 -6.38
CA PRO A 66 -29.16 -9.95 -7.77
C PRO A 66 -29.17 -8.69 -8.65
N GLY A 67 -28.60 -8.80 -9.84
CA GLY A 67 -28.57 -7.71 -10.82
C GLY A 67 -27.37 -6.78 -10.72
N PHE A 68 -26.50 -6.97 -9.74
CA PHE A 68 -25.23 -6.24 -9.63
C PHE A 68 -24.05 -7.08 -10.11
N SER A 69 -23.04 -6.42 -10.67
CA SER A 69 -21.78 -6.99 -11.11
C SER A 69 -20.67 -6.73 -10.08
N VAL A 70 -19.68 -7.61 -10.02
CA VAL A 70 -18.50 -7.46 -9.16
C VAL A 70 -17.23 -7.71 -9.94
N GLY A 71 -16.23 -6.84 -9.75
CA GLY A 71 -14.90 -7.01 -10.29
C GLY A 71 -13.84 -6.86 -9.21
N ILE A 72 -12.74 -7.60 -9.32
CA ILE A 72 -11.67 -7.62 -8.34
C ILE A 72 -10.29 -7.46 -8.97
N LEU A 73 -9.48 -6.56 -8.40
CA LEU A 73 -8.04 -6.49 -8.63
C LEU A 73 -7.33 -7.33 -7.55
N MET A 74 -6.71 -8.44 -7.96
CA MET A 74 -5.90 -9.29 -7.07
C MET A 74 -4.44 -8.87 -7.09
N GLN A 75 -3.66 -9.34 -6.10
CA GLN A 75 -2.20 -9.14 -6.06
C GLN A 75 -1.51 -9.72 -7.29
N GLU A 76 -1.93 -10.91 -7.74
CA GLU A 76 -1.49 -11.54 -8.98
C GLU A 76 -2.69 -11.57 -9.94
N PRO A 77 -2.80 -10.60 -10.84
CA PRO A 77 -3.95 -10.50 -11.75
C PRO A 77 -3.88 -11.54 -12.85
N LEU A 78 -5.04 -12.07 -13.21
CA LEU A 78 -5.20 -12.98 -14.33
C LEU A 78 -5.42 -12.17 -15.63
N LEU A 79 -4.39 -12.13 -16.47
CA LEU A 79 -4.45 -11.60 -17.83
C LEU A 79 -4.31 -12.74 -18.81
N ASP A 80 -4.84 -12.55 -20.02
CA ASP A 80 -4.67 -13.50 -21.13
C ASP A 80 -3.26 -13.35 -21.70
N GLU A 81 -2.37 -14.30 -21.38
CA GLU A 81 -0.98 -14.27 -21.80
C GLU A 81 -0.77 -14.46 -23.30
N SER A 82 -1.79 -14.93 -24.03
CA SER A 82 -1.76 -15.07 -25.49
C SER A 82 -2.00 -13.75 -26.22
N LYS A 83 -2.42 -12.68 -25.51
CA LYS A 83 -2.82 -11.39 -26.05
C LYS A 83 -1.82 -10.29 -25.73
N THR A 84 -1.96 -9.18 -26.45
CA THR A 84 -1.23 -7.94 -26.20
C THR A 84 -1.85 -7.16 -25.02
N VAL A 85 -1.16 -6.11 -24.59
CA VAL A 85 -1.64 -5.18 -23.56
C VAL A 85 -2.97 -4.55 -23.97
N LEU A 86 -3.05 -4.01 -25.19
CA LEU A 86 -4.28 -3.37 -25.70
C LEU A 86 -5.45 -4.34 -25.78
N GLU A 87 -5.24 -5.55 -26.30
CA GLU A 87 -6.28 -6.58 -26.40
C GLU A 87 -6.81 -7.01 -25.04
N ASN A 88 -5.95 -7.06 -24.01
CA ASN A 88 -6.39 -7.33 -22.63
C ASN A 88 -7.22 -6.18 -22.05
N VAL A 89 -6.83 -4.92 -22.29
CA VAL A 89 -7.59 -3.75 -21.84
C VAL A 89 -8.94 -3.67 -22.58
N GLN A 90 -8.96 -3.87 -23.90
CA GLN A 90 -10.17 -3.91 -24.72
C GLN A 90 -11.14 -5.02 -24.28
N ALA A 91 -10.64 -6.13 -23.74
CA ALA A 91 -11.49 -7.18 -23.18
C ALA A 91 -12.36 -6.68 -22.01
N GLY A 92 -11.95 -5.67 -21.27
CA GLY A 92 -12.78 -4.99 -20.26
C GLY A 92 -13.97 -4.23 -20.88
N ALA A 93 -13.82 -3.73 -22.11
CA ALA A 93 -14.87 -3.02 -22.85
C ALA A 93 -15.66 -3.93 -23.80
N ALA A 94 -15.51 -5.25 -23.72
CA ALA A 94 -16.06 -6.18 -24.73
C ALA A 94 -17.57 -6.06 -24.92
N GLU A 95 -18.34 -5.81 -23.86
CA GLU A 95 -19.79 -5.60 -23.94
C GLU A 95 -20.12 -4.32 -24.70
N ILE A 96 -19.45 -3.22 -24.35
CA ILE A 96 -19.65 -1.91 -24.99
C ILE A 96 -19.19 -1.95 -26.44
N MET A 97 -18.06 -2.59 -26.73
CA MET A 97 -17.58 -2.80 -28.10
C MET A 97 -18.56 -3.65 -28.92
N GLY A 98 -19.16 -4.67 -28.30
CA GLY A 98 -20.21 -5.48 -28.91
C GLY A 98 -21.43 -4.65 -29.28
N LYS A 99 -21.90 -3.77 -28.38
CA LYS A 99 -23.02 -2.85 -28.64
C LYS A 99 -22.68 -1.84 -29.74
N LEU A 100 -21.47 -1.28 -29.75
CA LEU A 100 -21.00 -0.35 -30.78
C LEU A 100 -20.93 -1.01 -32.16
N LYS A 101 -20.40 -2.24 -32.21
CA LYS A 101 -20.41 -3.04 -33.46
C LYS A 101 -21.83 -3.32 -33.94
N ARG A 102 -22.72 -3.71 -33.02
CA ARG A 102 -24.12 -3.99 -33.36
C ARG A 102 -24.84 -2.74 -33.81
N PHE A 103 -24.58 -1.58 -33.21
CA PHE A 103 -25.12 -0.30 -33.67
C PHE A 103 -24.71 0.01 -35.12
N ASN A 104 -23.44 -0.17 -35.48
CA ASN A 104 -22.95 0.03 -36.83
C ASN A 104 -23.61 -0.97 -37.82
N GLU A 105 -23.73 -2.25 -37.44
CA GLU A 105 -24.43 -3.25 -38.27
C GLU A 105 -25.91 -2.89 -38.50
N VAL A 106 -26.61 -2.43 -37.45
CA VAL A 106 -28.00 -1.98 -37.56
C VAL A 106 -28.11 -0.74 -38.46
N ALA A 107 -27.19 0.20 -38.34
CA ALA A 107 -27.14 1.39 -39.21
C ALA A 107 -26.90 1.02 -40.68
N GLU A 108 -26.06 0.02 -40.98
CA GLU A 108 -25.87 -0.49 -42.34
C GLU A 108 -27.14 -1.22 -42.86
N LEU A 109 -27.79 -2.03 -42.01
CA LEU A 109 -29.04 -2.71 -42.39
C LEU A 109 -30.19 -1.73 -42.67
N MET A 110 -30.28 -0.64 -41.90
CA MET A 110 -31.27 0.41 -42.13
C MET A 110 -31.07 1.16 -43.45
N ALA A 111 -29.91 1.09 -44.07
CA ALA A 111 -29.73 1.62 -45.44
C ALA A 111 -30.49 0.85 -46.50
N THR A 112 -30.88 -0.41 -46.21
CA THR A 112 -31.57 -1.31 -47.15
C THR A 112 -32.96 -1.75 -46.67
N ASP A 113 -33.20 -1.79 -45.36
CA ASP A 113 -34.46 -2.21 -44.73
C ASP A 113 -34.87 -1.24 -43.61
N TYR A 114 -35.94 -0.49 -43.81
CA TYR A 114 -36.50 0.48 -42.88
C TYR A 114 -37.62 -0.14 -42.06
N SER A 115 -37.29 -1.04 -41.12
CA SER A 115 -38.28 -1.66 -40.24
C SER A 115 -38.34 -0.98 -38.87
N ASP A 116 -39.54 -0.89 -38.28
CA ASP A 116 -39.76 -0.33 -36.94
C ASP A 116 -38.92 -1.07 -35.89
N ALA A 117 -38.70 -2.38 -36.06
CA ALA A 117 -37.88 -3.20 -35.16
C ALA A 117 -36.42 -2.77 -35.17
N LEU A 118 -35.84 -2.43 -36.34
CA LEU A 118 -34.47 -1.93 -36.44
C LEU A 118 -34.32 -0.51 -35.85
N MET A 119 -35.36 0.33 -36.00
CA MET A 119 -35.38 1.66 -35.37
C MET A 119 -35.41 1.58 -33.83
N ASP A 120 -36.26 0.69 -33.30
CA ASP A 120 -36.32 0.45 -31.84
C ASP A 120 -35.01 -0.13 -31.29
N GLU A 121 -34.38 -1.06 -32.03
CA GLU A 121 -33.07 -1.62 -31.66
C GLU A 121 -31.97 -0.55 -31.67
N MET A 122 -31.93 0.27 -32.74
CA MET A 122 -30.96 1.37 -32.85
C MET A 122 -31.12 2.39 -31.75
N GLY A 123 -32.35 2.78 -31.40
CA GLY A 123 -32.65 3.70 -30.32
C GLY A 123 -32.14 3.20 -28.95
N LYS A 124 -32.37 1.92 -28.65
CA LYS A 124 -31.88 1.29 -27.42
C LYS A 124 -30.35 1.21 -27.37
N LEU A 125 -29.72 0.81 -28.48
CA LEU A 125 -28.27 0.75 -28.58
C LEU A 125 -27.65 2.15 -28.45
N GLN A 126 -28.27 3.17 -29.05
CA GLN A 126 -27.82 4.55 -28.91
C GLN A 126 -27.93 5.04 -27.48
N GLU A 127 -29.04 4.78 -26.80
CA GLU A 127 -29.23 5.14 -25.39
C GLU A 127 -28.16 4.47 -24.49
N ASP A 128 -27.91 3.16 -24.70
CA ASP A 128 -26.89 2.42 -23.98
C ASP A 128 -25.48 2.98 -24.22
N LEU A 129 -25.14 3.32 -25.47
CA LEU A 129 -23.84 3.88 -25.86
C LEU A 129 -23.65 5.32 -25.34
N ASP A 130 -24.72 6.14 -25.34
CA ASP A 130 -24.71 7.48 -24.77
C ASP A 130 -24.49 7.43 -23.25
N HIS A 131 -25.20 6.53 -22.55
CA HIS A 131 -25.01 6.32 -21.12
C HIS A 131 -23.59 5.86 -20.76
N ALA A 132 -23.01 5.00 -21.59
CA ALA A 132 -21.64 4.53 -21.42
C ALA A 132 -20.57 5.51 -21.93
N ASN A 133 -20.97 6.64 -22.54
CA ASN A 133 -20.09 7.60 -23.23
C ASN A 133 -19.12 6.91 -24.21
N ALA A 134 -19.62 5.92 -24.97
CA ALA A 134 -18.83 4.93 -25.70
C ALA A 134 -18.35 5.39 -27.09
N TRP A 135 -18.74 6.59 -27.55
CA TRP A 135 -18.41 7.07 -28.89
C TRP A 135 -16.92 7.36 -29.11
N ASP A 136 -16.20 7.70 -28.03
CA ASP A 136 -14.76 7.95 -28.03
C ASP A 136 -13.99 6.88 -27.23
N LEU A 137 -14.45 5.62 -27.28
CA LEU A 137 -13.92 4.52 -26.47
C LEU A 137 -12.42 4.33 -26.63
N ASP A 138 -11.90 4.37 -27.86
CA ASP A 138 -10.46 4.20 -28.13
C ASP A 138 -9.64 5.31 -27.46
N ALA A 139 -10.10 6.56 -27.49
CA ALA A 139 -9.43 7.67 -26.82
C ALA A 139 -9.47 7.53 -25.29
N GLN A 140 -10.59 7.01 -24.74
CA GLN A 140 -10.71 6.73 -23.30
C GLN A 140 -9.76 5.60 -22.86
N LEU A 141 -9.63 4.55 -23.67
CA LEU A 141 -8.69 3.45 -23.43
C LEU A 141 -7.24 3.96 -23.42
N GLU A 142 -6.85 4.75 -24.43
CA GLU A 142 -5.50 5.35 -24.47
C GLU A 142 -5.25 6.27 -23.28
N GLN A 143 -6.20 7.13 -22.94
CA GLN A 143 -6.09 8.02 -21.79
C GLN A 143 -5.93 7.27 -20.48
N ALA A 144 -6.71 6.21 -20.25
CA ALA A 144 -6.59 5.39 -19.03
C ALA A 144 -5.27 4.62 -18.99
N MET A 145 -4.83 4.07 -20.12
CA MET A 145 -3.54 3.39 -20.22
C MET A 145 -2.36 4.33 -19.96
N ASP A 146 -2.40 5.55 -20.50
CA ASP A 146 -1.36 6.56 -20.29
C ASP A 146 -1.34 7.04 -18.84
N ALA A 147 -2.49 7.33 -18.26
CA ALA A 147 -2.62 7.79 -16.88
C ALA A 147 -2.13 6.76 -15.85
N LEU A 148 -2.33 5.47 -16.10
CA LEU A 148 -1.84 4.38 -15.25
C LEU A 148 -0.42 3.93 -15.61
N GLY A 149 0.24 4.57 -16.59
CA GLY A 149 1.58 4.20 -17.03
C GLY A 149 1.65 2.76 -17.56
N CYS A 150 0.61 2.28 -18.26
CA CYS A 150 0.62 0.96 -18.88
C CYS A 150 1.72 0.86 -19.96
N PRO A 151 2.30 -0.34 -20.16
CA PRO A 151 3.21 -0.58 -21.27
C PRO A 151 2.56 -0.30 -22.63
N PRO A 152 3.36 -0.15 -23.72
CA PRO A 152 2.82 0.00 -25.07
C PRO A 152 1.81 -1.07 -25.42
N GLY A 153 0.71 -0.67 -26.10
CA GLY A 153 -0.43 -1.54 -26.36
C GLY A 153 -0.12 -2.79 -27.22
N ASP A 154 0.92 -2.73 -28.04
CA ASP A 154 1.40 -3.82 -28.90
C ASP A 154 2.29 -4.84 -28.20
N TRP A 155 2.67 -4.59 -26.94
CA TRP A 155 3.53 -5.52 -26.19
C TRP A 155 2.78 -6.78 -25.77
N PRO A 156 3.41 -7.98 -25.91
CA PRO A 156 2.86 -9.23 -25.40
C PRO A 156 2.87 -9.24 -23.86
N VAL A 157 1.73 -9.61 -23.25
CA VAL A 157 1.57 -9.63 -21.78
C VAL A 157 2.54 -10.60 -21.09
N VAL A 158 2.93 -11.69 -21.78
CA VAL A 158 3.86 -12.69 -21.23
C VAL A 158 5.21 -12.10 -20.82
N ASN A 159 5.66 -11.03 -21.47
CA ASN A 159 6.96 -10.40 -21.23
C ASN A 159 6.94 -9.30 -20.15
N LEU A 160 5.78 -9.02 -19.58
CA LEU A 160 5.60 -7.95 -18.61
C LEU A 160 6.05 -8.38 -17.21
N SER A 161 6.63 -7.44 -16.47
CA SER A 161 6.86 -7.57 -15.03
C SER A 161 5.54 -7.65 -14.27
N GLY A 162 5.57 -8.17 -13.02
CA GLY A 162 4.39 -8.25 -12.17
C GLY A 162 3.68 -6.90 -11.96
N GLY A 163 4.46 -5.82 -11.77
CA GLY A 163 3.91 -4.47 -11.63
C GLY A 163 3.24 -3.96 -12.91
N GLU A 164 3.81 -4.24 -14.09
CA GLU A 164 3.20 -3.91 -15.37
C GLU A 164 1.91 -4.69 -15.63
N LYS A 165 1.91 -6.00 -15.39
CA LYS A 165 0.69 -6.83 -15.46
C LYS A 165 -0.40 -6.27 -14.57
N ARG A 166 -0.05 -5.79 -13.38
CA ARG A 166 -1.00 -5.22 -12.43
C ARG A 166 -1.61 -3.91 -12.92
N ARG A 167 -0.82 -3.00 -13.51
CA ARG A 167 -1.33 -1.76 -14.11
C ARG A 167 -2.30 -2.04 -15.26
N VAL A 168 -1.98 -3.00 -16.13
CA VAL A 168 -2.86 -3.43 -17.23
C VAL A 168 -4.18 -4.01 -16.68
N ALA A 169 -4.12 -4.85 -15.64
CA ALA A 169 -5.30 -5.42 -15.03
C ALA A 169 -6.17 -4.37 -14.33
N LEU A 170 -5.57 -3.41 -13.66
CA LEU A 170 -6.29 -2.27 -13.07
C LEU A 170 -6.98 -1.46 -14.17
N CYS A 171 -6.27 -1.12 -15.27
CA CYS A 171 -6.83 -0.41 -16.39
C CYS A 171 -8.04 -1.16 -16.98
N LYS A 172 -7.90 -2.46 -17.27
CA LYS A 172 -8.98 -3.32 -17.74
C LYS A 172 -10.20 -3.26 -16.82
N LEU A 173 -9.98 -3.40 -15.50
CA LEU A 173 -11.06 -3.44 -14.51
C LEU A 173 -11.80 -2.09 -14.38
N LEU A 174 -11.08 -0.97 -14.49
CA LEU A 174 -11.69 0.36 -14.46
C LEU A 174 -12.54 0.62 -15.73
N ILE A 175 -12.12 0.08 -16.87
CA ILE A 175 -12.90 0.15 -18.13
C ILE A 175 -14.14 -0.75 -18.07
N GLU A 176 -14.03 -1.93 -17.44
CA GLU A 176 -15.17 -2.85 -17.24
C GLU A 176 -16.26 -2.22 -16.36
N ALA A 177 -15.88 -1.32 -15.47
CA ALA A 177 -16.74 -0.51 -14.62
C ALA A 177 -17.84 -1.30 -13.87
N PRO A 178 -17.51 -2.35 -13.08
CA PRO A 178 -18.50 -3.15 -12.35
C PRO A 178 -19.21 -2.32 -11.27
N ASP A 179 -20.45 -2.72 -10.88
CA ASP A 179 -21.22 -2.05 -9.82
C ASP A 179 -20.52 -2.11 -8.44
N LEU A 180 -19.78 -3.20 -8.18
CA LEU A 180 -18.94 -3.36 -7.00
C LEU A 180 -17.48 -3.61 -7.41
N LEU A 181 -16.63 -2.63 -7.16
CA LEU A 181 -15.22 -2.65 -7.46
C LEU A 181 -14.41 -2.99 -6.21
N LEU A 182 -13.67 -4.10 -6.26
CA LEU A 182 -12.84 -4.60 -5.17
C LEU A 182 -11.36 -4.44 -5.53
N LEU A 183 -10.61 -3.67 -4.75
CA LEU A 183 -9.22 -3.32 -5.03
C LEU A 183 -8.31 -3.77 -3.88
N ASP A 184 -7.38 -4.68 -4.18
CA ASP A 184 -6.36 -5.11 -3.21
C ASP A 184 -5.05 -4.39 -3.51
N GLU A 185 -4.66 -3.42 -2.68
CA GLU A 185 -3.46 -2.57 -2.80
C GLU A 185 -3.33 -1.88 -4.18
N PRO A 186 -4.34 -1.11 -4.64
CA PRO A 186 -4.35 -0.58 -6.00
C PRO A 186 -3.25 0.46 -6.28
N THR A 187 -2.71 1.08 -5.24
CA THR A 187 -1.66 2.12 -5.35
C THR A 187 -0.25 1.54 -5.46
N ASN A 188 -0.05 0.25 -5.16
CA ASN A 188 1.24 -0.39 -5.26
C ASN A 188 1.73 -0.43 -6.72
N HIS A 189 3.00 -0.08 -6.93
CA HIS A 189 3.65 0.02 -8.24
C HIS A 189 3.15 1.16 -9.15
N LEU A 190 2.29 2.03 -8.66
CA LEU A 190 1.92 3.29 -9.31
C LEU A 190 2.84 4.41 -8.84
N ASP A 191 3.16 5.34 -9.72
CA ASP A 191 3.80 6.59 -9.32
C ASP A 191 2.76 7.58 -8.76
N ALA A 192 3.23 8.66 -8.14
CA ALA A 192 2.36 9.62 -7.47
C ALA A 192 1.33 10.28 -8.42
N GLU A 193 1.68 10.45 -9.68
CA GLU A 193 0.80 11.05 -10.69
C GLU A 193 -0.33 10.08 -11.07
N SER A 194 0.00 8.79 -11.29
CA SER A 194 -0.98 7.73 -11.55
C SER A 194 -1.91 7.51 -10.34
N VAL A 195 -1.38 7.58 -9.11
CA VAL A 195 -2.20 7.50 -7.90
C VAL A 195 -3.19 8.65 -7.82
N ASN A 196 -2.75 9.89 -8.08
CA ASN A 196 -3.63 11.05 -8.08
C ASN A 196 -4.76 10.94 -9.13
N TRP A 197 -4.44 10.46 -10.33
CA TRP A 197 -5.46 10.19 -11.34
C TRP A 197 -6.46 9.13 -10.87
N LEU A 198 -5.97 8.02 -10.29
CA LEU A 198 -6.81 6.95 -9.76
C LEU A 198 -7.76 7.46 -8.66
N GLU A 199 -7.27 8.30 -7.74
CA GLU A 199 -8.08 8.96 -6.70
C GLU A 199 -9.23 9.77 -7.31
N GLN A 200 -8.92 10.62 -8.31
CA GLN A 200 -9.91 11.44 -9.00
C GLN A 200 -10.93 10.59 -9.78
N HIS A 201 -10.49 9.50 -10.38
CA HIS A 201 -11.36 8.57 -11.09
C HIS A 201 -12.31 7.85 -10.13
N LEU A 202 -11.77 7.28 -9.03
CA LEU A 202 -12.56 6.52 -8.07
C LEU A 202 -13.52 7.40 -7.23
N SER A 203 -13.16 8.65 -6.96
CA SER A 203 -14.06 9.59 -6.27
C SER A 203 -15.33 9.89 -7.09
N LYS A 204 -15.24 9.82 -8.43
CA LYS A 204 -16.36 10.04 -9.36
C LYS A 204 -17.00 8.73 -9.83
N TYR A 205 -16.45 7.59 -9.45
CA TYR A 205 -16.94 6.28 -9.86
C TYR A 205 -18.38 6.05 -9.37
N ALA A 206 -19.29 5.67 -10.26
CA ALA A 206 -20.71 5.52 -9.92
C ALA A 206 -20.99 4.31 -9.01
N GLY A 207 -20.23 3.21 -9.19
CA GLY A 207 -20.35 1.99 -8.40
C GLY A 207 -19.76 2.11 -6.99
N ALA A 208 -20.02 1.09 -6.17
CA ALA A 208 -19.39 0.96 -4.88
C ALA A 208 -17.92 0.54 -5.02
N VAL A 209 -17.04 1.09 -4.19
CA VAL A 209 -15.61 0.76 -4.17
C VAL A 209 -15.23 0.25 -2.78
N VAL A 210 -14.59 -0.91 -2.72
CA VAL A 210 -13.96 -1.43 -1.49
C VAL A 210 -12.48 -1.61 -1.78
N ALA A 211 -11.65 -0.77 -1.18
CA ALA A 211 -10.21 -0.75 -1.40
C ALA A 211 -9.45 -1.15 -0.12
N VAL A 212 -8.63 -2.17 -0.22
CA VAL A 212 -7.59 -2.47 0.77
C VAL A 212 -6.35 -1.72 0.35
N THR A 213 -5.87 -0.80 1.16
CA THR A 213 -4.61 -0.10 0.88
C THR A 213 -3.98 0.45 2.15
N HIS A 214 -2.68 0.64 2.11
CA HIS A 214 -1.90 1.31 3.14
C HIS A 214 -1.60 2.78 2.80
N ASP A 215 -1.99 3.24 1.61
CA ASP A 215 -1.89 4.64 1.19
C ASP A 215 -2.95 5.49 1.92
N ARG A 216 -2.48 6.27 2.89
CA ARG A 216 -3.33 7.07 3.77
C ARG A 216 -3.92 8.29 3.06
N TYR A 217 -3.23 8.86 2.07
CA TYR A 217 -3.78 9.93 1.23
C TYR A 217 -4.92 9.41 0.37
N PHE A 218 -4.73 8.25 -0.26
CA PHE A 218 -5.79 7.58 -1.01
C PHE A 218 -7.02 7.33 -0.13
N LEU A 219 -6.84 6.76 1.06
CA LEU A 219 -7.94 6.55 2.02
C LEU A 219 -8.60 7.86 2.46
N ASN A 220 -7.83 8.93 2.59
CA ASN A 220 -8.36 10.23 3.00
C ASN A 220 -9.15 10.94 1.90
N ASN A 221 -8.75 10.76 0.65
CA ASN A 221 -9.32 11.45 -0.52
C ASN A 221 -10.49 10.69 -1.16
N VAL A 222 -10.47 9.35 -1.10
CA VAL A 222 -11.45 8.49 -1.78
C VAL A 222 -12.47 7.91 -0.81
N ALA A 223 -12.06 7.48 0.39
CA ALA A 223 -12.95 6.75 1.29
C ALA A 223 -13.92 7.68 2.04
N GLU A 224 -15.18 7.30 2.05
CA GLU A 224 -16.26 7.87 2.87
C GLU A 224 -16.51 7.05 4.13
N TRP A 225 -16.05 5.79 4.12
CA TRP A 225 -16.11 4.85 5.22
C TRP A 225 -14.78 4.12 5.37
N ILE A 226 -14.36 3.90 6.60
CA ILE A 226 -13.21 3.04 6.92
C ILE A 226 -13.72 1.81 7.65
N LEU A 227 -13.38 0.63 7.11
CA LEU A 227 -13.65 -0.67 7.74
C LEU A 227 -12.37 -1.19 8.38
N GLU A 228 -12.29 -1.14 9.71
CA GLU A 228 -11.15 -1.67 10.45
C GLU A 228 -11.35 -3.17 10.72
N LEU A 229 -10.37 -3.98 10.30
CA LEU A 229 -10.30 -5.40 10.66
C LEU A 229 -9.34 -5.55 11.83
N ASP A 230 -9.89 -5.95 12.99
CA ASP A 230 -9.10 -6.17 14.20
C ASP A 230 -9.57 -7.45 14.90
N ARG A 231 -8.67 -8.43 15.05
CA ARG A 231 -8.89 -9.69 15.78
C ARG A 231 -10.19 -10.43 15.40
N GLY A 232 -10.43 -10.56 14.10
CA GLY A 232 -11.61 -11.21 13.56
C GLY A 232 -12.88 -10.36 13.56
N ARG A 233 -12.84 -9.15 14.11
CA ARG A 233 -13.94 -8.18 14.07
C ARG A 233 -13.78 -7.23 12.91
N ALA A 234 -14.90 -6.80 12.35
CA ALA A 234 -14.95 -5.77 11.33
C ALA A 234 -15.73 -4.58 11.88
N ILE A 235 -15.06 -3.44 12.05
CA ILE A 235 -15.62 -2.26 12.72
C ILE A 235 -15.70 -1.13 11.71
N PRO A 236 -16.92 -0.70 11.30
CA PRO A 236 -17.09 0.40 10.37
C PRO A 236 -16.99 1.76 11.09
N TYR A 237 -16.31 2.70 10.43
CA TYR A 237 -16.23 4.10 10.82
C TYR A 237 -16.68 4.97 9.66
N GLU A 238 -17.69 5.78 9.87
CA GLU A 238 -18.12 6.80 8.92
C GLU A 238 -17.11 7.95 8.89
N GLY A 239 -16.71 8.35 7.70
CA GLY A 239 -15.73 9.40 7.42
C GLY A 239 -14.47 8.85 6.77
N ASN A 240 -13.56 9.77 6.44
CA ASN A 240 -12.28 9.47 5.82
C ASN A 240 -11.23 8.98 6.85
N TYR A 241 -10.00 8.76 6.38
CA TYR A 241 -8.93 8.24 7.22
C TYR A 241 -8.60 9.13 8.44
N SER A 242 -8.60 10.46 8.28
CA SER A 242 -8.37 11.39 9.40
C SER A 242 -9.45 11.26 10.47
N THR A 243 -10.72 11.21 10.06
CA THR A 243 -11.86 11.01 10.98
C THR A 243 -11.79 9.64 11.69
N TYR A 244 -11.36 8.60 10.98
CA TYR A 244 -11.12 7.28 11.57
C TYR A 244 -10.09 7.32 12.69
N LEU A 245 -8.94 8.01 12.49
CA LEU A 245 -7.90 8.12 13.51
C LEU A 245 -8.43 8.77 14.81
N ASP A 246 -9.21 9.83 14.68
CA ASP A 246 -9.83 10.51 15.83
C ASP A 246 -10.82 9.59 16.58
N LYS A 247 -11.69 8.90 15.83
CA LYS A 247 -12.67 7.97 16.39
C LYS A 247 -11.99 6.77 17.03
N LYS A 248 -10.91 6.24 16.41
CA LYS A 248 -10.11 5.14 16.97
C LYS A 248 -9.41 5.56 18.26
N ALA A 249 -8.77 6.74 18.30
CA ALA A 249 -8.14 7.26 19.50
C ALA A 249 -9.15 7.44 20.67
N ALA A 250 -10.35 7.94 20.37
CA ALA A 250 -11.42 8.04 21.35
C ALA A 250 -11.88 6.67 21.86
N ARG A 251 -12.02 5.67 20.98
CA ARG A 251 -12.37 4.29 21.35
C ARG A 251 -11.31 3.69 22.28
N LEU A 252 -10.02 3.78 21.91
CA LEU A 252 -8.92 3.23 22.70
C LEU A 252 -8.83 3.87 24.09
N LYS A 253 -9.08 5.19 24.22
CA LYS A 253 -9.18 5.86 25.54
C LYS A 253 -10.32 5.30 26.41
N VAL A 254 -11.45 4.94 25.80
CA VAL A 254 -12.58 4.35 26.52
C VAL A 254 -12.28 2.89 26.89
N GLU A 255 -11.65 2.14 25.99
CA GLU A 255 -11.22 0.76 26.24
C GLU A 255 -10.13 0.70 27.31
N GLY A 256 -9.12 1.57 27.25
CA GLY A 256 -8.08 1.69 28.28
C GLY A 256 -8.65 2.01 29.67
N ARG A 257 -9.62 2.92 29.76
CA ARG A 257 -10.34 3.20 31.02
C ARG A 257 -11.16 2.00 31.53
N LYS A 258 -11.72 1.21 30.63
CA LYS A 258 -12.42 -0.04 31.00
C LYS A 258 -11.43 -1.08 31.49
N ASP A 259 -10.25 -1.15 30.89
CA ASP A 259 -9.19 -2.10 31.25
C ASP A 259 -8.56 -1.73 32.60
N GLU A 260 -8.31 -0.45 32.89
CA GLU A 260 -7.89 0.00 34.22
C GLU A 260 -8.90 -0.36 35.31
N LYS A 261 -10.20 -0.16 35.04
CA LYS A 261 -11.26 -0.56 35.96
C LYS A 261 -11.34 -2.08 36.14
N ARG A 262 -11.15 -2.84 35.05
CA ARG A 262 -11.07 -4.32 35.09
C ARG A 262 -9.86 -4.79 35.86
N ALA A 263 -8.68 -4.21 35.58
CA ALA A 263 -7.45 -4.52 36.31
C ALA A 263 -7.56 -4.20 37.81
N LYS A 264 -8.18 -3.06 38.16
CA LYS A 264 -8.47 -2.71 39.55
C LYS A 264 -9.41 -3.71 40.22
N ARG A 265 -10.53 -4.11 39.57
CA ARG A 265 -11.44 -5.14 40.07
C ARG A 265 -10.76 -6.51 40.22
N LEU A 266 -9.91 -6.88 39.26
CA LEU A 266 -9.15 -8.11 39.29
C LEU A 266 -8.19 -8.12 40.49
N LYS A 267 -7.52 -7.00 40.76
CA LYS A 267 -6.64 -6.83 41.91
C LYS A 267 -7.39 -6.92 43.25
N GLU A 268 -8.55 -6.28 43.36
CA GLU A 268 -9.42 -6.33 44.53
C GLU A 268 -9.96 -7.76 44.76
N GLU A 269 -10.33 -8.48 43.69
CA GLU A 269 -10.79 -9.85 43.75
C GLU A 269 -9.65 -10.81 44.14
N LEU A 270 -8.43 -10.59 43.66
CA LEU A 270 -7.23 -11.34 44.02
C LEU A 270 -6.87 -11.15 45.50
N GLU A 271 -6.90 -9.91 45.99
CA GLU A 271 -6.65 -9.60 47.41
C GLU A 271 -7.73 -10.26 48.29
N TRP A 272 -9.00 -10.26 47.86
CA TRP A 272 -10.08 -10.93 48.57
C TRP A 272 -9.91 -12.45 48.56
N VAL A 273 -9.56 -13.07 47.43
CA VAL A 273 -9.28 -14.53 47.35
C VAL A 273 -8.10 -14.91 48.25
N ARG A 274 -7.06 -14.08 48.32
CA ARG A 274 -5.90 -14.30 49.21
C ARG A 274 -6.24 -14.14 50.71
N SER A 275 -7.05 -13.14 51.04
CA SER A 275 -7.47 -12.86 52.42
C SER A 275 -8.43 -13.92 53.01
N ASN A 276 -9.23 -14.54 52.18
CA ASN A 276 -10.25 -15.54 52.60
C ASN A 276 -9.79 -17.00 52.52
N ALA A 277 -8.50 -17.27 52.31
CA ALA A 277 -7.93 -18.62 52.23
C ALA A 277 -8.11 -19.49 53.51
N LYS A 278 -8.63 -18.92 54.61
CA LYS A 278 -8.85 -19.60 55.90
C LYS A 278 -10.29 -19.99 56.20
N GLY A 279 -11.27 -19.84 55.33
CA GLY A 279 -12.66 -20.23 55.64
C GLY A 279 -13.61 -20.33 54.44
N ARG A 280 -14.04 -21.57 54.10
CA ARG A 280 -15.20 -22.03 53.31
C ARG A 280 -14.95 -22.41 51.85
N GLN A 281 -14.93 -23.73 51.66
CA GLN A 281 -14.62 -24.44 50.40
C GLN A 281 -15.65 -24.37 49.27
N THR A 282 -16.85 -23.88 49.44
CA THR A 282 -17.93 -24.03 48.41
C THR A 282 -18.24 -22.75 47.62
N LYS A 283 -17.89 -21.56 48.12
CA LYS A 283 -18.05 -20.29 47.38
C LYS A 283 -16.83 -19.91 46.55
N SER A 284 -15.72 -20.63 46.70
CA SER A 284 -14.42 -20.28 46.09
C SER A 284 -14.30 -20.76 44.64
N LYS A 285 -14.94 -21.86 44.23
CA LYS A 285 -14.80 -22.42 42.86
C LYS A 285 -15.42 -21.53 41.77
N ALA A 286 -16.60 -20.97 42.00
CA ALA A 286 -17.24 -20.08 41.02
C ALA A 286 -16.48 -18.73 40.88
N ARG A 287 -15.82 -18.27 41.95
CA ARG A 287 -15.07 -17.02 41.96
C ARG A 287 -13.67 -17.20 41.41
N LEU A 288 -13.05 -18.38 41.59
CA LEU A 288 -11.77 -18.75 40.96
C LEU A 288 -11.93 -18.88 39.44
N ALA A 289 -12.99 -19.56 38.97
CA ALA A 289 -13.31 -19.67 37.55
C ALA A 289 -13.54 -18.30 36.89
N ARG A 290 -14.25 -17.41 37.58
CA ARG A 290 -14.46 -16.02 37.11
C ARG A 290 -13.17 -15.19 37.08
N TYR A 291 -12.25 -15.42 38.01
CA TYR A 291 -10.91 -14.82 38.02
C TYR A 291 -10.07 -15.35 36.87
N GLU A 292 -10.07 -16.68 36.61
CA GLU A 292 -9.34 -17.29 35.49
C GLU A 292 -9.87 -16.81 34.14
N GLU A 293 -11.17 -16.60 33.98
CA GLU A 293 -11.80 -16.04 32.80
C GLU A 293 -11.40 -14.57 32.59
N MET A 294 -11.42 -13.75 33.66
CA MET A 294 -10.98 -12.34 33.63
C MET A 294 -9.46 -12.22 33.41
N ALA A 295 -8.66 -13.13 33.96
CA ALA A 295 -7.20 -13.15 33.74
C ALA A 295 -6.87 -13.55 32.29
N ALA A 296 -7.60 -14.53 31.71
CA ALA A 296 -7.44 -14.92 30.31
C ALA A 296 -7.87 -13.80 29.33
N GLU A 297 -8.91 -13.02 29.68
CA GLU A 297 -9.29 -11.82 28.92
C GLU A 297 -8.23 -10.71 29.05
N ALA A 298 -7.69 -10.46 30.23
CA ALA A 298 -6.64 -9.48 30.47
C ALA A 298 -5.33 -9.84 29.75
N ASP A 299 -4.97 -11.14 29.68
CA ASP A 299 -3.81 -11.62 28.92
C ASP A 299 -3.98 -11.50 27.39
N LYS A 300 -5.20 -11.66 26.89
CA LYS A 300 -5.53 -11.37 25.49
C LYS A 300 -5.40 -9.87 25.15
N MET A 301 -5.64 -8.98 26.12
CA MET A 301 -5.54 -7.53 25.97
C MET A 301 -4.11 -7.00 26.16
N ARG A 302 -3.26 -7.67 26.96
CA ARG A 302 -1.85 -7.27 27.18
C ARG A 302 -0.95 -7.31 25.94
N LYS A 303 -1.45 -7.85 24.81
CA LYS A 303 -0.73 -7.88 23.51
C LYS A 303 -0.91 -6.62 22.67
N LEU A 304 -1.27 -5.48 23.25
CA LEU A 304 -1.39 -4.18 22.59
C LEU A 304 -0.14 -3.30 22.70
N ASP A 305 0.96 -3.80 23.29
CA ASP A 305 2.21 -3.06 23.31
C ASP A 305 2.78 -3.02 21.88
N PHE A 306 2.71 -1.83 21.27
CA PHE A 306 3.42 -1.51 20.04
C PHE A 306 4.90 -1.64 20.33
N GLU A 307 5.54 -2.63 19.76
CA GLU A 307 6.99 -2.70 19.73
C GLU A 307 7.46 -1.71 18.67
N GLU A 308 8.07 -0.60 19.11
CA GLU A 308 8.52 0.48 18.23
C GLU A 308 9.81 0.08 17.49
N ILE A 309 9.90 0.42 16.21
CA ILE A 309 11.13 0.30 15.43
C ILE A 309 12.15 1.27 16.03
N GLN A 310 13.34 0.77 16.30
CA GLN A 310 14.47 1.58 16.75
C GLN A 310 15.58 1.56 15.70
N ILE A 311 16.03 2.76 15.30
CA ILE A 311 17.15 2.93 14.39
C ILE A 311 18.35 3.36 15.22
N PRO A 312 19.37 2.51 15.35
CA PRO A 312 20.53 2.83 16.18
C PRO A 312 21.31 4.01 15.58
N PRO A 313 21.81 4.92 16.42
CA PRO A 313 22.69 5.98 15.97
C PRO A 313 24.01 5.39 15.46
N GLY A 314 24.39 5.77 14.26
CA GLY A 314 25.73 5.48 13.73
C GLY A 314 26.80 6.44 14.27
N PRO A 315 28.01 6.42 13.72
CA PRO A 315 29.06 7.39 14.02
C PRO A 315 28.58 8.83 13.75
N ARG A 316 29.11 9.82 14.47
CA ARG A 316 28.74 11.21 14.25
C ARG A 316 29.11 11.68 12.84
N LEU A 317 28.16 12.26 12.11
CA LEU A 317 28.38 12.82 10.78
C LEU A 317 29.34 14.02 10.80
N GLY A 318 30.25 14.05 9.85
CA GLY A 318 31.14 15.18 9.57
C GLY A 318 30.41 16.38 8.95
N SER A 319 31.16 17.35 8.43
CA SER A 319 30.58 18.54 7.75
C SER A 319 29.96 18.19 6.41
N ILE A 320 30.54 17.26 5.71
CA ILE A 320 30.09 16.78 4.41
C ILE A 320 29.39 15.43 4.62
N VAL A 321 28.16 15.31 4.13
CA VAL A 321 27.44 14.02 4.07
C VAL A 321 27.55 13.49 2.64
N VAL A 322 26.84 14.10 1.69
CA VAL A 322 26.97 13.83 0.25
C VAL A 322 26.88 15.16 -0.49
N GLU A 323 27.85 15.43 -1.33
CA GLU A 323 27.85 16.55 -2.26
C GLU A 323 27.82 16.00 -3.69
N VAL A 324 26.89 16.47 -4.48
CA VAL A 324 26.70 16.10 -5.90
C VAL A 324 26.87 17.34 -6.74
N GLU A 325 27.78 17.28 -7.71
CA GLU A 325 28.12 18.41 -8.57
C GLU A 325 28.01 18.02 -10.06
N ASN A 326 27.14 18.69 -10.79
CA ASN A 326 26.94 18.60 -12.26
C ASN A 326 26.80 17.14 -12.75
N LEU A 327 26.10 16.30 -11.95
CA LEU A 327 25.97 14.88 -12.18
C LEU A 327 25.11 14.60 -13.42
N SER A 328 25.64 13.79 -14.34
CA SER A 328 24.88 13.29 -15.48
C SER A 328 25.07 11.80 -15.65
N LYS A 329 23.98 11.10 -16.02
CA LYS A 329 23.97 9.66 -16.27
C LYS A 329 22.96 9.28 -17.34
N ALA A 330 23.41 8.44 -18.28
CA ALA A 330 22.59 7.88 -19.35
C ALA A 330 22.80 6.37 -19.47
N PHE A 331 21.80 5.67 -19.99
CA PHE A 331 21.90 4.29 -20.43
C PHE A 331 21.43 4.18 -21.88
N GLY A 332 22.35 3.85 -22.78
CA GLY A 332 22.09 3.86 -24.22
C GLY A 332 21.72 5.28 -24.68
N ASP A 333 20.58 5.42 -25.34
CA ASP A 333 20.09 6.72 -25.83
C ASP A 333 19.22 7.49 -24.81
N LYS A 334 19.00 6.90 -23.63
CA LYS A 334 18.14 7.45 -22.58
C LYS A 334 18.96 8.16 -21.51
N VAL A 335 18.85 9.49 -21.43
CA VAL A 335 19.42 10.27 -20.33
C VAL A 335 18.50 10.17 -19.11
N LEU A 336 19.00 9.74 -17.96
CA LEU A 336 18.25 9.65 -16.71
C LEU A 336 18.43 10.90 -15.85
N ILE A 337 19.66 11.40 -15.78
CA ILE A 337 20.05 12.55 -14.97
C ILE A 337 20.86 13.49 -15.87
N ASP A 338 20.50 14.76 -15.89
CA ASP A 338 21.14 15.80 -16.68
C ASP A 338 21.47 17.00 -15.77
N ASP A 339 22.77 17.21 -15.50
CA ASP A 339 23.31 18.35 -14.73
C ASP A 339 22.70 18.52 -13.32
N LEU A 340 22.63 17.44 -12.54
CA LEU A 340 22.10 17.48 -11.18
C LEU A 340 23.18 17.90 -10.17
N SER A 341 22.86 18.93 -9.36
CA SER A 341 23.70 19.36 -8.24
C SER A 341 22.86 19.56 -6.98
N PHE A 342 23.29 18.97 -5.86
CA PHE A 342 22.69 19.18 -4.55
C PHE A 342 23.64 18.78 -3.43
N THR A 343 23.36 19.26 -2.21
CA THR A 343 24.09 18.87 -1.00
C THR A 343 23.13 18.28 0.00
N LEU A 344 23.44 17.07 0.48
CA LEU A 344 22.65 16.40 1.50
C LEU A 344 22.93 17.02 2.88
N PRO A 345 21.93 17.62 3.56
CA PRO A 345 22.14 18.24 4.84
C PRO A 345 22.32 17.20 5.96
N ARG A 346 23.07 17.55 6.99
CA ARG A 346 23.16 16.75 8.22
C ARG A 346 21.79 16.65 8.86
N ASN A 347 21.44 15.49 9.35
CA ASN A 347 20.16 15.22 9.98
C ASN A 347 18.94 15.53 9.06
N GLY A 348 19.18 15.68 7.75
CA GLY A 348 18.15 15.88 6.76
C GLY A 348 17.56 14.55 6.32
N ILE A 349 16.25 14.55 6.09
CA ILE A 349 15.54 13.44 5.46
C ILE A 349 15.11 13.92 4.08
N VAL A 350 15.67 13.32 3.03
CA VAL A 350 15.41 13.69 1.64
C VAL A 350 14.47 12.67 1.01
N GLY A 351 13.29 13.11 0.61
CA GLY A 351 12.38 12.33 -0.20
C GLY A 351 12.75 12.40 -1.69
N VAL A 352 12.95 11.27 -2.34
CA VAL A 352 13.23 11.19 -3.78
C VAL A 352 11.98 10.72 -4.50
N ILE A 353 11.43 11.56 -5.35
CA ILE A 353 10.18 11.31 -6.07
C ILE A 353 10.36 11.39 -7.59
N GLY A 354 9.55 10.65 -8.31
CA GLY A 354 9.55 10.62 -9.77
C GLY A 354 8.98 9.32 -10.31
N PRO A 355 8.66 9.27 -11.60
CA PRO A 355 8.08 8.09 -12.22
C PRO A 355 9.00 6.88 -12.18
N ASN A 356 8.42 5.71 -12.42
CA ASN A 356 9.19 4.48 -12.51
C ASN A 356 10.18 4.56 -13.69
N GLY A 357 11.43 4.16 -13.43
CA GLY A 357 12.51 4.23 -14.42
C GLY A 357 13.14 5.63 -14.58
N ALA A 358 12.81 6.63 -13.76
CA ALA A 358 13.43 7.96 -13.77
C ALA A 358 14.92 7.98 -13.38
N GLY A 359 15.42 6.89 -12.78
CA GLY A 359 16.82 6.82 -12.35
C GLY A 359 17.02 6.93 -10.82
N LYS A 360 15.96 6.84 -10.03
CA LYS A 360 16.01 6.93 -8.55
C LYS A 360 17.00 5.92 -7.95
N THR A 361 16.83 4.65 -8.25
CA THR A 361 17.72 3.56 -7.77
C THR A 361 19.13 3.69 -8.36
N THR A 362 19.28 4.22 -9.59
CA THR A 362 20.60 4.51 -10.19
C THR A 362 21.35 5.58 -9.40
N LEU A 363 20.67 6.63 -8.94
CA LEU A 363 21.26 7.64 -8.06
C LEU A 363 21.77 7.01 -6.76
N PHE A 364 20.99 6.11 -6.14
CA PHE A 364 21.43 5.37 -4.94
C PHE A 364 22.69 4.54 -5.21
N LYS A 365 22.75 3.82 -6.34
CA LYS A 365 23.93 3.03 -6.72
C LYS A 365 25.16 3.93 -6.94
N MET A 366 24.99 5.12 -7.51
CA MET A 366 26.08 6.08 -7.69
C MET A 366 26.57 6.66 -6.35
N ILE A 367 25.68 6.96 -5.40
CA ILE A 367 26.05 7.40 -4.05
C ILE A 367 26.84 6.31 -3.31
N GLN A 368 26.53 5.04 -3.55
CA GLN A 368 27.24 3.89 -2.98
C GLN A 368 28.57 3.57 -3.70
N GLY A 369 28.83 4.18 -4.85
CA GLY A 369 29.99 3.87 -5.69
C GLY A 369 29.85 2.54 -6.48
N LEU A 370 28.64 1.97 -6.55
CA LEU A 370 28.35 0.75 -7.33
C LEU A 370 28.12 1.05 -8.82
N GLU A 371 27.84 2.30 -9.16
CA GLU A 371 27.66 2.79 -10.52
C GLU A 371 28.46 4.09 -10.67
N THR A 372 29.06 4.29 -11.84
CA THR A 372 29.85 5.49 -12.13
C THR A 372 29.01 6.51 -12.90
N PRO A 373 29.07 7.82 -12.59
CA PRO A 373 28.46 8.84 -13.41
C PRO A 373 29.20 8.98 -14.75
N ASP A 374 28.48 9.46 -15.78
CA ASP A 374 29.09 9.76 -17.08
C ASP A 374 29.82 11.11 -17.05
N SER A 375 29.33 12.07 -16.25
CA SER A 375 30.00 13.33 -15.95
C SER A 375 29.58 13.84 -14.56
N GLY A 376 30.34 14.84 -14.05
CA GLY A 376 30.15 15.37 -12.71
C GLY A 376 30.84 14.53 -11.62
N ALA A 377 30.56 14.85 -10.36
CA ALA A 377 31.18 14.18 -9.22
C ALA A 377 30.19 13.95 -8.06
N ILE A 378 30.40 12.86 -7.36
CA ILE A 378 29.74 12.60 -6.07
C ILE A 378 30.83 12.46 -5.01
N LYS A 379 30.73 13.29 -3.98
CA LYS A 379 31.63 13.25 -2.84
C LYS A 379 30.87 12.79 -1.60
N VAL A 380 31.23 11.64 -1.07
CA VAL A 380 30.72 11.11 0.19
C VAL A 380 31.73 11.46 1.30
N GLY A 381 31.25 11.96 2.43
CA GLY A 381 32.12 12.36 3.53
C GLY A 381 32.81 11.18 4.21
N ASP A 382 34.04 11.36 4.67
CA ASP A 382 34.87 10.29 5.26
C ASP A 382 34.26 9.64 6.52
N THR A 383 33.35 10.35 7.20
CA THR A 383 32.66 9.85 8.40
C THR A 383 31.34 9.14 8.11
N VAL A 384 30.97 9.09 6.83
CA VAL A 384 29.69 8.50 6.40
C VAL A 384 29.79 6.98 6.38
N LYS A 385 28.89 6.34 7.11
CA LYS A 385 28.63 4.90 7.04
C LYS A 385 27.24 4.69 6.45
N ILE A 386 27.21 4.22 5.21
CA ILE A 386 25.94 3.99 4.48
C ILE A 386 25.32 2.69 4.95
N SER A 387 24.01 2.70 5.26
CA SER A 387 23.15 1.53 5.35
C SER A 387 22.11 1.61 4.22
N TYR A 388 22.11 0.61 3.35
CA TYR A 388 21.24 0.57 2.17
C TYR A 388 20.24 -0.58 2.25
N VAL A 389 18.96 -0.24 2.11
CA VAL A 389 17.89 -1.22 1.97
C VAL A 389 17.69 -1.51 0.48
N ASP A 390 18.17 -2.67 0.03
CA ASP A 390 17.96 -3.17 -1.32
C ASP A 390 16.76 -4.14 -1.35
N GLN A 391 15.93 -4.02 -2.36
CA GLN A 391 14.83 -4.96 -2.62
C GLN A 391 15.32 -6.39 -2.96
N SER A 392 16.61 -6.55 -3.34
CA SER A 392 17.16 -7.79 -3.91
C SER A 392 18.25 -8.48 -3.06
N ARG A 393 18.26 -8.35 -1.70
CA ARG A 393 19.26 -9.10 -0.90
C ARG A 393 19.19 -10.61 -1.18
N ALA A 394 20.12 -11.08 -2.04
CA ALA A 394 20.19 -12.45 -2.53
C ALA A 394 20.77 -13.48 -1.52
N ASN A 395 21.25 -13.02 -0.34
CA ASN A 395 22.06 -13.85 0.56
C ASN A 395 21.35 -14.32 1.83
N ILE A 396 20.01 -14.37 1.83
CA ILE A 396 19.28 -14.93 2.98
C ILE A 396 19.18 -16.43 2.79
N ASP A 397 19.68 -17.21 3.77
CA ASP A 397 19.54 -18.67 3.77
C ASP A 397 18.04 -19.05 3.85
N PRO A 398 17.46 -19.66 2.81
CA PRO A 398 16.04 -19.96 2.77
C PRO A 398 15.58 -20.99 3.82
N LYS A 399 16.51 -21.73 4.43
CA LYS A 399 16.23 -22.77 5.43
C LYS A 399 16.19 -22.22 6.85
N LYS A 400 16.87 -21.10 7.12
CA LYS A 400 16.86 -20.47 8.44
C LYS A 400 15.49 -19.86 8.74
N THR A 401 15.10 -19.90 10.00
CA THR A 401 13.89 -19.18 10.43
C THR A 401 14.14 -17.66 10.36
N LEU A 402 13.07 -16.88 10.18
CA LEU A 402 13.13 -15.43 10.16
C LEU A 402 13.87 -14.88 11.38
N TRP A 403 13.55 -15.39 12.58
CA TRP A 403 14.23 -15.01 13.80
C TRP A 403 15.73 -15.34 13.75
N ALA A 404 16.11 -16.54 13.31
CA ALA A 404 17.51 -16.95 13.19
C ALA A 404 18.31 -16.11 12.19
N VAL A 405 17.68 -15.66 11.10
CA VAL A 405 18.32 -14.75 10.11
C VAL A 405 18.66 -13.40 10.74
N VAL A 406 17.78 -12.84 11.60
CA VAL A 406 18.00 -11.54 12.23
C VAL A 406 18.93 -11.63 13.45
N SER A 407 18.76 -12.69 14.25
CA SER A 407 19.38 -12.82 15.57
C SER A 407 20.67 -13.64 15.57
N ASP A 408 20.97 -14.38 14.49
CA ASP A 408 22.01 -15.42 14.48
C ASP A 408 21.83 -16.43 15.63
N GLU A 409 20.55 -16.73 15.95
CA GLU A 409 20.10 -17.62 17.03
C GLU A 409 20.42 -17.11 18.47
N LEU A 410 20.74 -15.83 18.61
CA LEU A 410 20.98 -15.19 19.91
C LEU A 410 19.68 -14.60 20.46
N ASP A 411 19.41 -14.80 21.76
CA ASP A 411 18.26 -14.20 22.43
C ASP A 411 18.36 -12.68 22.56
N TYR A 412 19.58 -12.16 22.64
CA TYR A 412 19.90 -10.74 22.65
C TYR A 412 20.78 -10.39 21.47
N ILE A 413 20.51 -9.26 20.84
CA ILE A 413 21.27 -8.73 19.71
C ILE A 413 21.70 -7.30 19.97
N ASN A 414 22.82 -6.94 19.37
CA ASN A 414 23.25 -5.54 19.36
C ASN A 414 22.60 -4.83 18.17
N VAL A 415 21.83 -3.80 18.45
CA VAL A 415 21.27 -2.86 17.48
C VAL A 415 22.06 -1.56 17.61
N GLY A 416 23.09 -1.40 16.80
CA GLY A 416 24.12 -0.38 17.01
C GLY A 416 24.89 -0.59 18.31
N GLN A 417 24.73 0.32 19.28
CA GLN A 417 25.34 0.26 20.59
C GLN A 417 24.40 -0.22 21.71
N VAL A 418 23.16 -0.53 21.38
CA VAL A 418 22.13 -0.94 22.34
C VAL A 418 21.92 -2.44 22.23
N GLU A 419 22.02 -3.15 23.35
CA GLU A 419 21.65 -4.56 23.45
C GLU A 419 20.15 -4.68 23.74
N MET A 420 19.43 -5.48 22.94
CA MET A 420 18.00 -5.68 23.09
C MET A 420 17.57 -7.12 22.78
N PRO A 421 16.42 -7.59 23.31
CA PRO A 421 15.89 -8.92 23.01
C PRO A 421 15.61 -9.05 21.51
N SER A 422 16.18 -10.08 20.87
CA SER A 422 16.04 -10.29 19.43
C SER A 422 14.60 -10.51 18.97
N ARG A 423 13.79 -11.18 19.79
CA ARG A 423 12.37 -11.41 19.49
C ARG A 423 11.54 -10.13 19.53
N ALA A 424 11.86 -9.21 20.44
CA ALA A 424 11.24 -7.88 20.51
C ALA A 424 11.60 -7.06 19.28
N TYR A 425 12.86 -7.04 18.89
CA TYR A 425 13.32 -6.37 17.67
C TYR A 425 12.60 -6.87 16.43
N VAL A 426 12.54 -8.19 16.24
CA VAL A 426 11.84 -8.81 15.08
C VAL A 426 10.33 -8.51 15.10
N SER A 427 9.73 -8.43 16.28
CA SER A 427 8.31 -8.13 16.48
C SER A 427 7.95 -6.70 16.06
N ALA A 428 8.86 -5.74 16.26
CA ALA A 428 8.69 -4.34 15.84
C ALA A 428 8.46 -4.19 14.32
N PHE A 429 8.96 -5.13 13.52
CA PHE A 429 8.75 -5.19 12.07
C PHE A 429 7.51 -5.99 11.66
N GLY A 430 6.58 -6.23 12.59
CA GLY A 430 5.31 -6.91 12.33
C GLY A 430 5.38 -8.44 12.32
N PHE A 431 6.51 -9.05 12.74
CA PHE A 431 6.64 -10.50 12.84
C PHE A 431 6.38 -10.98 14.27
N LYS A 432 5.13 -11.36 14.56
CA LYS A 432 4.67 -11.72 15.91
C LYS A 432 4.49 -13.24 16.07
N GLY A 433 4.88 -13.75 17.22
CA GLY A 433 4.63 -15.14 17.62
C GLY A 433 5.14 -16.17 16.62
N PRO A 434 4.24 -17.00 16.01
CA PRO A 434 4.62 -18.08 15.09
C PRO A 434 5.32 -17.61 13.82
N ASP A 435 5.08 -16.36 13.37
CA ASP A 435 5.70 -15.81 12.15
C ASP A 435 7.22 -15.77 12.24
N GLN A 436 7.77 -15.59 13.45
CA GLN A 436 9.22 -15.58 13.69
C GLN A 436 9.88 -16.93 13.39
N GLN A 437 9.11 -18.02 13.41
CA GLN A 437 9.60 -19.37 13.15
C GLN A 437 9.44 -19.81 11.69
N LYS A 438 8.86 -18.97 10.83
CA LYS A 438 8.75 -19.25 9.40
C LYS A 438 10.13 -19.33 8.77
N PRO A 439 10.43 -20.32 7.92
CA PRO A 439 11.64 -20.33 7.09
C PRO A 439 11.66 -19.12 6.17
N ALA A 440 12.83 -18.50 5.99
CA ALA A 440 12.98 -17.32 5.14
C ALA A 440 12.63 -17.59 3.67
N GLY A 441 12.73 -18.82 3.22
CA GLY A 441 12.40 -19.23 1.85
C GLY A 441 10.91 -19.20 1.51
N VAL A 442 10.00 -19.28 2.52
CA VAL A 442 8.55 -19.29 2.30
C VAL A 442 7.90 -17.92 2.57
N LEU A 443 8.71 -16.89 2.84
CA LEU A 443 8.21 -15.55 3.06
C LEU A 443 7.63 -14.96 1.77
N SER A 444 6.49 -14.28 1.90
CA SER A 444 5.93 -13.44 0.83
C SER A 444 6.88 -12.30 0.47
N GLY A 445 6.66 -11.64 -0.67
CA GLY A 445 7.43 -10.47 -1.07
C GLY A 445 7.47 -9.39 0.00
N GLY A 446 6.32 -9.04 0.58
CA GLY A 446 6.21 -8.05 1.64
C GLY A 446 6.86 -8.48 2.96
N GLU A 447 6.75 -9.75 3.36
CA GLU A 447 7.48 -10.26 4.52
C GLU A 447 8.99 -10.20 4.30
N ARG A 448 9.46 -10.48 3.08
CA ARG A 448 10.87 -10.38 2.72
C ARG A 448 11.37 -8.93 2.76
N ASN A 449 10.58 -7.97 2.28
CA ASN A 449 10.92 -6.55 2.35
C ASN A 449 11.06 -6.07 3.80
N ARG A 450 10.14 -6.45 4.69
CA ARG A 450 10.24 -6.14 6.12
C ARG A 450 11.46 -6.77 6.78
N LEU A 451 11.79 -8.00 6.42
CA LEU A 451 13.00 -8.66 6.91
C LEU A 451 14.27 -7.93 6.45
N ASN A 452 14.34 -7.52 5.18
CA ASN A 452 15.47 -6.74 4.65
C ASN A 452 15.61 -5.40 5.37
N LEU A 453 14.48 -4.72 5.62
CA LEU A 453 14.47 -3.47 6.39
C LEU A 453 15.03 -3.70 7.81
N ALA A 454 14.58 -4.74 8.52
CA ALA A 454 15.07 -5.08 9.84
C ALA A 454 16.59 -5.37 9.85
N LEU A 455 17.09 -6.14 8.89
CA LEU A 455 18.52 -6.45 8.77
C LEU A 455 19.36 -5.19 8.52
N THR A 456 18.87 -4.30 7.66
CA THR A 456 19.61 -3.08 7.31
C THR A 456 19.64 -2.08 8.45
N LEU A 457 18.52 -1.87 9.14
CA LEU A 457 18.47 -0.94 10.27
C LEU A 457 19.28 -1.44 11.47
N LYS A 458 19.44 -2.76 11.65
CA LYS A 458 20.31 -3.36 12.66
C LYS A 458 21.78 -2.96 12.51
N GLU A 459 22.27 -2.71 11.28
CA GLU A 459 23.68 -2.45 10.98
C GLU A 459 24.23 -1.13 11.56
N GLY A 460 23.37 -0.16 11.87
CA GLY A 460 23.76 1.09 12.54
C GLY A 460 24.62 2.02 11.68
N GLY A 461 24.15 2.40 10.50
CA GLY A 461 24.72 3.46 9.67
C GLY A 461 24.33 4.85 10.16
N ASN A 462 24.98 5.89 9.61
CA ASN A 462 24.63 7.29 9.86
C ASN A 462 24.09 8.01 8.61
N LEU A 463 24.10 7.33 7.45
CA LEU A 463 23.38 7.67 6.24
C LEU A 463 22.55 6.47 5.82
N LEU A 464 21.23 6.63 5.87
CA LEU A 464 20.29 5.60 5.41
C LEU A 464 19.86 5.89 3.97
N LEU A 465 19.98 4.88 3.11
CA LEU A 465 19.41 4.89 1.76
C LEU A 465 18.29 3.85 1.73
N LEU A 466 17.04 4.32 1.65
CA LEU A 466 15.86 3.47 1.73
C LEU A 466 15.14 3.51 0.37
N ASP A 467 15.14 2.38 -0.34
CA ASP A 467 14.45 2.24 -1.63
C ASP A 467 13.08 1.56 -1.42
N GLU A 468 12.00 2.34 -1.54
CA GLU A 468 10.61 1.96 -1.33
C GLU A 468 10.37 1.21 0.01
N PRO A 469 10.82 1.75 1.16
CA PRO A 469 10.69 1.06 2.45
C PRO A 469 9.24 0.97 2.93
N THR A 470 8.35 1.75 2.35
CA THR A 470 6.93 1.84 2.70
C THR A 470 6.08 0.73 2.08
N ASN A 471 6.59 0.08 1.02
CA ASN A 471 5.85 -0.98 0.34
C ASN A 471 5.58 -2.16 1.27
N ASP A 472 4.34 -2.66 1.25
CA ASP A 472 3.88 -3.82 2.03
C ASP A 472 3.95 -3.67 3.57
N LEU A 473 4.22 -2.45 4.10
CA LEU A 473 4.10 -2.16 5.52
C LEU A 473 2.63 -1.88 5.87
N ASP A 474 2.15 -2.45 6.97
CA ASP A 474 0.88 -2.01 7.52
C ASP A 474 1.01 -0.63 8.19
N VAL A 475 -0.12 0.03 8.38
CA VAL A 475 -0.17 1.41 8.90
C VAL A 475 0.54 1.54 10.26
N GLU A 476 0.51 0.52 11.10
CA GLU A 476 1.13 0.53 12.43
C GLU A 476 2.66 0.46 12.31
N THR A 477 3.17 -0.49 11.52
CA THR A 477 4.61 -0.62 11.24
C THR A 477 5.15 0.61 10.52
N LEU A 478 4.36 1.17 9.58
CA LEU A 478 4.72 2.39 8.87
C LEU A 478 4.83 3.60 9.81
N SER A 479 3.86 3.77 10.72
CA SER A 479 3.92 4.84 11.73
C SER A 479 5.10 4.69 12.68
N SER A 480 5.47 3.45 13.04
CA SER A 480 6.65 3.17 13.84
C SER A 480 7.95 3.52 13.09
N LEU A 481 8.03 3.23 11.78
CA LEU A 481 9.18 3.62 10.93
C LEU A 481 9.30 5.14 10.81
N GLU A 482 8.18 5.85 10.64
CA GLU A 482 8.15 7.31 10.60
C GLU A 482 8.73 7.93 11.87
N ASN A 483 8.26 7.48 13.03
CA ASN A 483 8.75 7.96 14.32
C ASN A 483 10.25 7.66 14.48
N ALA A 484 10.68 6.45 14.11
CA ALA A 484 12.09 6.07 14.19
C ALA A 484 12.99 6.93 13.30
N LEU A 485 12.52 7.31 12.09
CA LEU A 485 13.25 8.21 11.20
C LEU A 485 13.29 9.65 11.72
N LEU A 486 12.20 10.15 12.31
CA LEU A 486 12.17 11.48 12.92
C LEU A 486 13.11 11.61 14.13
N GLU A 487 13.32 10.53 14.85
CA GLU A 487 14.25 10.48 15.99
C GLU A 487 15.70 10.13 15.59
N PHE A 488 15.91 9.73 14.33
CA PHE A 488 17.21 9.31 13.85
C PHE A 488 18.20 10.49 13.76
N PRO A 489 19.34 10.44 14.46
CA PRO A 489 20.30 11.57 14.50
C PRO A 489 21.24 11.62 13.28
N GLY A 490 21.04 10.76 12.27
CA GLY A 490 21.76 10.73 11.01
C GLY A 490 21.03 11.41 9.87
N ALA A 491 21.48 11.20 8.65
CA ALA A 491 20.80 11.62 7.43
C ALA A 491 20.11 10.43 6.76
N ALA A 492 19.00 10.66 6.08
CA ALA A 492 18.31 9.64 5.31
C ALA A 492 17.92 10.14 3.92
N VAL A 493 18.03 9.28 2.92
CA VAL A 493 17.47 9.51 1.58
C VAL A 493 16.48 8.39 1.32
N VAL A 494 15.24 8.75 1.06
CA VAL A 494 14.14 7.79 0.95
C VAL A 494 13.47 7.94 -0.40
N ILE A 495 13.52 6.91 -1.23
CA ILE A 495 12.67 6.78 -2.41
C ILE A 495 11.34 6.24 -1.91
N SER A 496 10.25 6.96 -2.11
CA SER A 496 8.91 6.48 -1.77
C SER A 496 7.85 7.13 -2.65
N HIS A 497 6.80 6.39 -2.92
CA HIS A 497 5.58 6.87 -3.54
C HIS A 497 4.48 7.18 -2.51
N ASP A 498 4.72 6.87 -1.24
CA ASP A 498 3.81 7.23 -0.13
C ASP A 498 3.96 8.72 0.21
N ARG A 499 3.04 9.52 -0.33
CA ARG A 499 3.01 10.98 -0.15
C ARG A 499 2.83 11.38 1.32
N TRP A 500 2.01 10.66 2.08
CA TRP A 500 1.78 10.92 3.50
C TRP A 500 3.06 10.70 4.33
N PHE A 501 3.77 9.61 4.03
CA PHE A 501 5.06 9.33 4.65
C PHE A 501 6.06 10.46 4.37
N LEU A 502 6.22 10.83 3.10
CA LEU A 502 7.13 11.91 2.70
C LEU A 502 6.73 13.26 3.30
N ASP A 503 5.45 13.54 3.42
CA ASP A 503 4.97 14.79 4.00
C ASP A 503 5.27 14.87 5.50
N ARG A 504 5.24 13.74 6.19
CA ARG A 504 5.51 13.65 7.62
C ARG A 504 7.01 13.65 7.95
N VAL A 505 7.84 13.00 7.15
CA VAL A 505 9.26 12.79 7.51
C VAL A 505 10.24 13.63 6.70
N ALA A 506 9.93 13.98 5.44
CA ALA A 506 10.88 14.66 4.57
C ALA A 506 11.09 16.12 4.96
N THR A 507 12.35 16.52 5.04
CA THR A 507 12.78 17.91 5.19
C THR A 507 13.13 18.55 3.86
N HIS A 508 13.45 17.72 2.87
CA HIS A 508 13.79 18.13 1.50
C HIS A 508 13.20 17.13 0.51
N ILE A 509 12.89 17.61 -0.68
CA ILE A 509 12.42 16.78 -1.80
C ILE A 509 13.40 16.91 -2.97
N LEU A 510 13.78 15.79 -3.55
CA LEU A 510 14.47 15.69 -4.83
C LEU A 510 13.51 15.08 -5.85
N ALA A 511 12.97 15.92 -6.72
CA ALA A 511 11.88 15.56 -7.64
C ALA A 511 12.36 15.48 -9.09
N TYR A 512 11.96 14.42 -9.79
CA TYR A 512 12.07 14.36 -11.24
C TYR A 512 10.91 15.14 -11.89
N GLU A 513 11.23 16.18 -12.68
CA GLU A 513 10.22 17.06 -13.30
C GLU A 513 10.10 16.90 -14.83
N GLY A 514 10.55 15.76 -15.36
CA GLY A 514 10.54 15.48 -16.81
C GLY A 514 11.83 15.91 -17.52
N GLU A 515 12.02 15.43 -18.77
CA GLU A 515 13.18 15.73 -19.61
C GLU A 515 14.55 15.56 -18.92
N SER A 516 14.65 14.54 -18.05
CA SER A 516 15.87 14.22 -17.27
C SER A 516 16.29 15.28 -16.27
N LYS A 517 15.42 16.24 -15.99
CA LYS A 517 15.65 17.30 -15.00
C LYS A 517 15.18 16.91 -13.63
N TRP A 518 16.03 17.21 -12.64
CA TRP A 518 15.76 17.00 -11.24
C TRP A 518 15.71 18.33 -10.51
N TYR A 519 14.75 18.49 -9.62
CA TYR A 519 14.55 19.71 -8.85
C TYR A 519 14.77 19.45 -7.37
N TRP A 520 15.67 20.23 -6.76
CA TRP A 520 15.92 20.20 -5.32
C TRP A 520 15.05 21.23 -4.61
N PHE A 521 14.29 20.80 -3.63
CA PHE A 521 13.36 21.62 -2.88
C PHE A 521 13.56 21.44 -1.37
N GLU A 522 13.62 22.54 -0.62
CA GLU A 522 13.62 22.53 0.85
C GLU A 522 12.18 22.61 1.36
N GLY A 523 11.67 21.56 1.98
CA GLY A 523 10.32 21.42 2.48
C GLY A 523 9.80 20.00 2.35
N ASN A 524 8.55 19.79 2.80
CA ASN A 524 7.85 18.53 2.70
C ASN A 524 7.16 18.35 1.34
N PHE A 525 6.50 17.22 1.15
CA PHE A 525 5.86 16.87 -0.13
C PHE A 525 4.73 17.86 -0.50
N GLU A 526 3.84 18.21 0.44
CA GLU A 526 2.74 19.14 0.20
C GLU A 526 3.24 20.54 -0.23
N SER A 527 4.30 21.02 0.43
CA SER A 527 4.93 22.30 0.10
C SER A 527 5.57 22.27 -1.28
N TYR A 528 6.19 21.14 -1.65
CA TYR A 528 6.75 20.92 -2.98
C TYR A 528 5.67 20.94 -4.06
N GLU A 529 4.55 20.23 -3.87
CA GLU A 529 3.45 20.21 -4.85
C GLU A 529 2.89 21.61 -5.10
N LYS A 530 2.67 22.38 -4.04
CA LYS A 530 2.24 23.79 -4.17
C LYS A 530 3.24 24.61 -4.98
N ASN A 531 4.53 24.48 -4.67
CA ASN A 531 5.60 25.15 -5.40
C ASN A 531 5.68 24.70 -6.86
N LYS A 532 5.50 23.39 -7.15
CA LYS A 532 5.46 22.85 -8.52
C LYS A 532 4.34 23.50 -9.34
N VAL A 533 3.12 23.58 -8.77
CA VAL A 533 1.96 24.21 -9.43
C VAL A 533 2.19 25.71 -9.68
N GLU A 534 2.77 26.42 -8.71
CA GLU A 534 3.09 27.85 -8.86
C GLU A 534 4.14 28.11 -9.96
N ARG A 535 5.16 27.24 -10.08
CA ARG A 535 6.25 27.41 -11.07
C ARG A 535 5.87 26.95 -12.47
N LEU A 536 5.18 25.83 -12.59
CA LEU A 536 4.96 25.13 -13.86
C LEU A 536 3.51 25.21 -14.34
N GLY A 537 2.59 25.77 -13.52
CA GLY A 537 1.17 25.89 -13.83
C GLY A 537 0.36 24.66 -13.44
N ALA A 538 -0.97 24.78 -13.49
CA ALA A 538 -1.90 23.72 -13.06
C ALA A 538 -1.82 22.44 -13.93
N ASP A 539 -1.39 22.54 -15.17
CA ASP A 539 -1.23 21.40 -16.07
C ASP A 539 -0.06 20.48 -15.64
N ALA A 540 0.91 21.01 -14.91
CA ALA A 540 2.01 20.21 -14.36
C ALA A 540 1.58 19.20 -13.28
N ALA A 541 0.37 19.33 -12.76
CA ALA A 541 -0.23 18.38 -11.82
C ALA A 541 -0.94 17.21 -12.53
N ARG A 542 -1.04 17.21 -13.87
CA ARG A 542 -1.64 16.11 -14.63
C ARG A 542 -0.62 15.00 -14.89
N PRO A 543 -1.02 13.74 -14.80
CA PRO A 543 -0.12 12.63 -15.10
C PRO A 543 0.29 12.67 -16.57
N HIS A 544 1.60 12.63 -16.78
CA HIS A 544 2.21 12.53 -18.11
C HIS A 544 3.20 11.36 -18.12
N ARG A 545 3.33 10.68 -19.27
CA ARG A 545 4.41 9.70 -19.42
C ARG A 545 5.76 10.36 -19.18
N ALA A 546 6.64 9.66 -18.46
CA ALA A 546 8.00 10.14 -18.22
C ALA A 546 8.69 10.47 -19.54
N THR A 547 9.01 11.75 -19.74
CA THR A 547 9.77 12.23 -20.91
C THR A 547 11.25 12.26 -20.57
N TYR A 548 12.08 11.76 -21.49
CA TYR A 548 13.53 11.70 -21.32
C TYR A 548 14.20 12.46 -22.45
N LYS A 549 15.25 13.19 -22.09
CA LYS A 549 16.13 13.82 -23.09
C LYS A 549 16.83 12.72 -23.87
N LYS A 550 16.78 12.79 -25.21
CA LYS A 550 17.56 11.88 -26.06
C LYS A 550 19.00 12.34 -26.13
N LEU A 551 19.95 11.44 -26.07
CA LEU A 551 21.35 11.71 -26.28
C LEU A 551 21.52 12.19 -27.74
N THR A 552 21.80 13.46 -27.94
CA THR A 552 22.29 13.98 -29.24
C THR A 552 23.74 13.57 -29.35
N ARG A 553 24.04 12.58 -30.19
CA ARG A 553 25.40 12.29 -30.59
C ARG A 553 25.89 13.50 -31.41
N GLY A 554 26.78 14.33 -30.81
CA GLY A 554 27.52 15.35 -31.50
C GLY A 554 28.51 14.74 -32.51
#